data_419530f0c5d494e1fb0ebfaed5fd8dd4
#
_entry.id   419530f0c5d494e1fb0ebfaed5fd8dd4
#
_cell.length_a   1.000
_cell.length_b   1.000
_cell.length_c   1.000
_cell.angle_alpha   90.00
_cell.angle_beta   90.00
_cell.angle_gamma   90.00
#
_symmetry.space_group_name_H-M   'P 1'
#
loop_
_entity.id
_entity.type
_entity.pdbx_description
1 polymer ?
#
loop_
_entity_poly.entity_id
_entity_poly.type
_entity_poly.pdbx_seq_one_letter_code
_entity_poly.pdbx_strand_id
1 'polypeptide(L)'
;MSGLLTYMADFDSECNIISHHCMCEKENYMISEGFDKRDGLIWFDGAMIDWRQANLHVLSHALHYASCVFEGERVYSGSIFKLREHTERLLNSAEILGFKIPYGLNEIDEACIQACEANEIIDGYVRPVAWRGSEMMGVSAQGTRIHLAIAAWPWPSYFSPEARLKGIRLKTSKWRRPPPESAPVHAKASGLY
;
A
#
# COMPACT_ATOMS: atom_id res chain seq x y z
N MET A 1 22.08 -4.84 -16.20
CA MET A 1 22.47 -3.98 -15.07
C MET A 1 21.43 -2.87 -14.93
N SER A 2 20.36 -3.10 -14.21
CA SER A 2 19.36 -2.06 -13.91
C SER A 2 19.11 -2.07 -12.40
N GLY A 3 19.75 -1.11 -11.70
CA GLY A 3 19.52 -0.89 -10.29
C GLY A 3 18.17 -0.24 -10.06
N LEU A 4 17.26 -0.94 -9.43
CA LEU A 4 16.03 -0.35 -8.91
C LEU A 4 16.38 0.50 -7.68
N LEU A 5 16.10 1.78 -7.77
CA LEU A 5 16.18 2.72 -6.65
C LEU A 5 15.06 2.42 -5.62
N THR A 6 15.48 1.99 -4.43
CA THR A 6 14.56 1.85 -3.29
C THR A 6 14.51 3.19 -2.56
N TYR A 7 13.34 3.79 -2.50
CA TYR A 7 13.08 5.02 -1.78
C TYR A 7 12.92 4.70 -0.29
N MET A 8 13.89 5.04 0.53
CA MET A 8 13.77 5.13 1.99
C MET A 8 14.07 6.57 2.39
N ALA A 9 13.10 7.23 2.99
CA ALA A 9 13.32 8.50 3.65
C ALA A 9 13.96 8.22 5.03
N ASP A 10 15.24 8.53 5.18
CA ASP A 10 15.90 8.54 6.48
C ASP A 10 15.42 9.77 7.27
N PHE A 11 14.76 9.51 8.39
CA PHE A 11 14.58 10.53 9.44
C PHE A 11 15.88 10.58 10.24
N ASP A 12 16.68 11.62 10.04
CA ASP A 12 17.81 11.91 10.90
C ASP A 12 17.33 12.32 12.29
N SER A 13 17.63 11.48 13.28
CA SER A 13 17.45 11.74 14.72
C SER A 13 18.64 12.47 15.29
N GLU A 14 18.94 13.69 14.81
CA GLU A 14 19.82 14.62 15.51
C GLU A 14 19.30 16.05 15.30
N CYS A 15 18.37 16.44 16.15
CA CYS A 15 18.08 17.83 16.39
C CYS A 15 18.25 18.10 17.89
N ASN A 16 19.52 18.30 18.31
CA ASN A 16 19.85 18.87 19.61
C ASN A 16 19.64 20.39 19.57
N ILE A 17 18.69 20.80 20.34
CA ILE A 17 18.50 22.08 21.06
C ILE A 17 19.53 23.19 20.73
N ILE A 18 19.12 24.17 19.91
CA ILE A 18 19.44 25.59 20.10
C ILE A 18 18.22 26.39 19.66
N SER A 19 17.68 27.12 20.62
CA SER A 19 16.64 28.14 20.46
C SER A 19 17.07 29.25 19.52
N HIS A 20 16.58 29.27 18.30
CA HIS A 20 16.37 30.49 17.53
C HIS A 20 15.17 30.30 16.62
N HIS A 21 14.24 31.25 16.68
CA HIS A 21 13.09 31.38 15.82
C HIS A 21 13.45 31.15 14.34
N CYS A 22 13.36 29.92 13.90
CA CYS A 22 13.20 29.65 12.49
C CYS A 22 11.69 29.48 12.28
N MET A 23 11.05 30.52 11.75
CA MET A 23 9.72 30.39 11.16
C MET A 23 9.84 29.47 9.94
N CYS A 24 9.92 28.19 10.20
CA CYS A 24 9.60 27.19 9.20
C CYS A 24 8.08 27.25 9.07
N GLU A 25 7.59 27.89 8.03
CA GLU A 25 6.21 27.75 7.60
C GLU A 25 5.97 26.25 7.44
N LYS A 26 5.30 25.69 8.44
CA LYS A 26 4.75 24.34 8.37
C LYS A 26 3.70 24.39 7.25
N GLU A 27 4.10 24.10 6.03
CA GLU A 27 3.15 23.64 5.04
C GLU A 27 2.46 22.43 5.66
N ASN A 28 1.19 22.63 5.99
CA ASN A 28 0.30 21.64 6.56
C ASN A 28 0.23 20.45 5.61
N TYR A 29 1.12 19.52 5.75
CA TYR A 29 0.89 18.15 5.36
C TYR A 29 -0.22 17.67 6.30
N MET A 30 -1.45 17.62 5.79
CA MET A 30 -2.62 17.17 6.53
C MET A 30 -2.51 15.66 6.82
N ILE A 31 -1.63 15.30 7.75
CA ILE A 31 -1.74 14.08 8.52
C ILE A 31 -2.06 14.50 9.95
N SER A 32 -3.21 15.14 10.12
CA SER A 32 -3.70 15.48 11.46
C SER A 32 -4.34 14.27 12.16
N GLU A 33 -4.73 13.24 11.41
CA GLU A 33 -5.28 12.00 11.94
C GLU A 33 -4.62 10.79 11.30
N GLY A 34 -4.43 9.70 12.09
CA GLY A 34 -3.92 8.44 11.60
C GLY A 34 -4.82 7.86 10.52
N PHE A 35 -4.27 7.03 9.63
CA PHE A 35 -5.05 6.37 8.57
C PHE A 35 -6.17 5.49 9.12
N ASP A 36 -6.03 4.98 10.33
CA ASP A 36 -7.00 4.17 11.05
C ASP A 36 -8.22 4.96 11.56
N LYS A 37 -8.12 6.30 11.61
CA LYS A 37 -9.15 7.19 12.15
C LYS A 37 -9.98 7.91 11.10
N ARG A 38 -9.71 7.66 9.83
CA ARG A 38 -10.44 8.31 8.73
C ARG A 38 -11.90 7.88 8.70
N ASP A 39 -12.73 8.75 8.20
CA ASP A 39 -14.10 8.43 7.81
C ASP A 39 -14.11 7.89 6.39
N GLY A 40 -15.14 7.14 6.03
CA GLY A 40 -15.33 6.55 4.72
C GLY A 40 -15.56 5.06 4.77
N LEU A 41 -15.42 4.41 3.62
CA LEU A 41 -15.69 2.99 3.45
C LEU A 41 -14.48 2.28 2.85
N ILE A 42 -14.29 1.04 3.26
CA ILE A 42 -13.30 0.11 2.67
C ILE A 42 -14.08 -1.09 2.12
N TRP A 43 -13.79 -1.47 0.89
CA TRP A 43 -14.25 -2.76 0.38
C TRP A 43 -13.44 -3.86 1.05
N PHE A 44 -14.12 -4.80 1.72
CA PHE A 44 -13.48 -5.84 2.52
C PHE A 44 -14.24 -7.17 2.33
N ASP A 45 -13.60 -8.17 1.77
CA ASP A 45 -14.13 -9.53 1.58
C ASP A 45 -15.54 -9.58 0.94
N GLY A 46 -15.83 -8.73 -0.02
CA GLY A 46 -17.08 -8.72 -0.76
C GLY A 46 -18.11 -7.69 -0.29
N ALA A 47 -17.78 -6.86 0.70
CA ALA A 47 -18.69 -5.84 1.22
C ALA A 47 -17.98 -4.51 1.49
N MET A 48 -18.74 -3.42 1.37
CA MET A 48 -18.28 -2.10 1.87
C MET A 48 -18.52 -2.06 3.38
N ILE A 49 -17.47 -1.78 4.15
CA ILE A 49 -17.53 -1.64 5.61
C ILE A 49 -17.02 -0.26 6.04
N ASP A 50 -17.38 0.18 7.23
CA ASP A 50 -16.84 1.40 7.82
C ASP A 50 -15.31 1.33 7.89
N TRP A 51 -14.64 2.43 7.56
CA TRP A 51 -13.18 2.52 7.52
C TRP A 51 -12.51 2.05 8.81
N ARG A 52 -13.08 2.45 9.97
CA ARG A 52 -12.53 2.13 11.28
C ARG A 52 -12.77 0.67 11.71
N GLN A 53 -13.64 -0.05 11.01
CA GLN A 53 -13.91 -1.47 11.24
C GLN A 53 -12.99 -2.38 10.42
N ALA A 54 -12.26 -1.84 9.44
CA ALA A 54 -11.34 -2.61 8.60
C ALA A 54 -10.07 -3.00 9.38
N ASN A 55 -10.22 -3.90 10.33
CA ASN A 55 -9.16 -4.39 11.22
C ASN A 55 -8.83 -5.85 10.94
N LEU A 56 -7.62 -6.26 11.26
CA LEU A 56 -7.20 -7.66 11.21
C LEU A 56 -6.66 -8.13 12.58
N HIS A 57 -6.80 -9.42 12.82
CA HIS A 57 -6.32 -10.01 14.07
C HIS A 57 -4.80 -10.00 14.14
N VAL A 58 -4.23 -9.75 15.32
CA VAL A 58 -2.77 -9.71 15.53
C VAL A 58 -2.06 -11.02 15.17
N LEU A 59 -2.76 -12.16 15.22
CA LEU A 59 -2.25 -13.47 14.79
C LEU A 59 -2.50 -13.77 13.31
N SER A 60 -2.82 -12.76 12.49
CA SER A 60 -2.89 -12.97 11.03
C SER A 60 -1.55 -13.46 10.51
N HIS A 61 -1.56 -14.56 9.75
CA HIS A 61 -0.35 -15.20 9.21
C HIS A 61 0.52 -14.19 8.44
N ALA A 62 -0.12 -13.28 7.73
CA ALA A 62 0.56 -12.24 6.97
C ALA A 62 1.45 -11.32 7.82
N LEU A 63 1.08 -11.02 9.07
CA LEU A 63 1.89 -10.18 9.97
C LEU A 63 3.17 -10.86 10.43
N HIS A 64 3.17 -12.20 10.52
CA HIS A 64 4.29 -12.97 11.04
C HIS A 64 5.19 -13.53 9.94
N TYR A 65 4.64 -13.85 8.78
CA TYR A 65 5.34 -14.53 7.68
C TYR A 65 5.32 -13.74 6.37
N ALA A 66 4.88 -12.48 6.40
CA ALA A 66 4.81 -11.60 5.24
C ALA A 66 4.01 -12.17 4.05
N SER A 67 3.05 -13.08 4.31
CA SER A 67 2.19 -13.71 3.30
C SER A 67 1.07 -12.76 2.84
N CYS A 68 1.48 -11.67 2.23
CA CYS A 68 0.64 -10.56 1.79
C CYS A 68 1.18 -9.96 0.49
N VAL A 69 0.29 -9.63 -0.43
CA VAL A 69 0.56 -8.89 -1.66
C VAL A 69 -0.32 -7.66 -1.73
N PHE A 70 0.14 -6.62 -2.41
CA PHE A 70 -0.63 -5.40 -2.53
C PHE A 70 -0.38 -4.68 -3.84
N GLU A 71 -1.29 -3.77 -4.20
CA GLU A 71 -1.10 -2.83 -5.28
C GLU A 71 -1.18 -1.38 -4.82
N GLY A 72 -0.83 -0.49 -5.69
CA GLY A 72 -0.92 0.93 -5.47
C GLY A 72 -1.20 1.64 -6.79
N GLU A 73 -2.36 2.26 -6.88
CA GLU A 73 -2.93 2.80 -8.09
C GLU A 73 -3.25 4.26 -7.91
N ARG A 74 -2.98 5.05 -8.93
CA ARG A 74 -3.35 6.47 -8.93
C ARG A 74 -4.71 6.66 -9.58
N VAL A 75 -5.51 7.53 -8.97
CA VAL A 75 -6.74 8.04 -9.58
C VAL A 75 -6.46 9.45 -10.08
N TYR A 76 -6.84 9.71 -11.33
CA TYR A 76 -6.75 11.01 -11.97
C TYR A 76 -8.09 11.35 -12.62
N SER A 77 -8.69 12.47 -12.23
CA SER A 77 -9.98 12.92 -12.76
C SER A 77 -11.05 11.81 -12.74
N GLY A 78 -11.14 11.07 -11.64
CA GLY A 78 -12.10 9.98 -11.42
C GLY A 78 -11.77 8.67 -12.12
N SER A 79 -10.65 8.57 -12.83
CA SER A 79 -10.22 7.33 -13.51
C SER A 79 -9.01 6.70 -12.84
N ILE A 80 -9.08 5.40 -12.54
CA ILE A 80 -7.96 4.64 -12.00
C ILE A 80 -7.00 4.34 -13.16
N PHE A 81 -5.77 4.83 -13.05
CA PHE A 81 -4.77 4.64 -14.09
C PHE A 81 -4.26 3.20 -14.10
N LYS A 82 -4.41 2.53 -15.27
CA LYS A 82 -3.91 1.16 -15.48
C LYS A 82 -4.52 0.12 -14.53
N LEU A 83 -5.80 0.27 -14.17
CA LEU A 83 -6.50 -0.62 -13.23
C LEU A 83 -6.30 -2.10 -13.58
N ARG A 84 -6.61 -2.48 -14.83
CA ARG A 84 -6.51 -3.88 -15.30
C ARG A 84 -5.12 -4.48 -15.08
N GLU A 85 -4.08 -3.77 -15.50
CA GLU A 85 -2.71 -4.24 -15.37
C GLU A 85 -2.25 -4.33 -13.92
N HIS A 86 -2.78 -3.48 -13.02
CA HIS A 86 -2.54 -3.58 -11.59
C HIS A 86 -3.23 -4.81 -10.99
N THR A 87 -4.48 -5.07 -11.36
CA THR A 87 -5.23 -6.24 -10.90
C THR A 87 -4.56 -7.55 -11.38
N GLU A 88 -4.14 -7.61 -12.64
CA GLU A 88 -3.39 -8.77 -13.17
C GLU A 88 -2.10 -9.00 -12.37
N ARG A 89 -1.36 -7.93 -12.02
CA ARG A 89 -0.14 -8.04 -11.23
C ARG A 89 -0.42 -8.45 -9.79
N LEU A 90 -1.53 -8.00 -9.18
CA LEU A 90 -1.96 -8.43 -7.85
C LEU A 90 -2.20 -9.94 -7.82
N LEU A 91 -2.98 -10.46 -8.79
CA LEU A 91 -3.28 -11.87 -8.92
C LEU A 91 -2.02 -12.70 -9.15
N ASN A 92 -1.16 -12.29 -10.07
CA ASN A 92 0.12 -12.94 -10.33
C ASN A 92 1.05 -12.93 -9.10
N SER A 93 1.08 -11.84 -8.35
CA SER A 93 1.87 -11.74 -7.11
C SER A 93 1.38 -12.72 -6.06
N ALA A 94 0.07 -12.93 -5.93
CA ALA A 94 -0.52 -13.91 -5.02
C ALA A 94 -0.15 -15.35 -5.43
N GLU A 95 -0.20 -15.67 -6.72
CA GLU A 95 0.20 -16.98 -7.23
C GLU A 95 1.68 -17.27 -6.97
N ILE A 96 2.56 -16.28 -7.17
CA ILE A 96 4.00 -16.42 -6.85
C ILE A 96 4.21 -16.72 -5.36
N LEU A 97 3.38 -16.15 -4.45
CA LEU A 97 3.42 -16.45 -3.02
C LEU A 97 2.63 -17.73 -2.63
N GLY A 98 2.11 -18.47 -3.60
CA GLY A 98 1.46 -19.75 -3.39
C GLY A 98 0.05 -19.65 -2.78
N PHE A 99 -0.69 -18.57 -3.07
CA PHE A 99 -2.11 -18.49 -2.72
C PHE A 99 -2.94 -17.85 -3.82
N LYS A 100 -4.23 -18.17 -3.81
CA LYS A 100 -5.20 -17.67 -4.78
C LYS A 100 -6.17 -16.70 -4.10
N ILE A 101 -6.31 -15.50 -4.64
CA ILE A 101 -7.33 -14.54 -4.22
C ILE A 101 -8.70 -15.09 -4.63
N PRO A 102 -9.74 -15.12 -3.74
CA PRO A 102 -11.02 -15.74 -4.02
C PRO A 102 -11.95 -14.90 -4.91
N TYR A 103 -11.41 -13.89 -5.58
CA TYR A 103 -12.13 -12.99 -6.49
C TYR A 103 -11.47 -13.00 -7.86
N GLY A 104 -12.29 -12.94 -8.90
CA GLY A 104 -11.82 -12.84 -10.28
C GLY A 104 -11.37 -11.42 -10.63
N LEU A 105 -10.68 -11.31 -11.75
CA LEU A 105 -10.09 -10.06 -12.24
C LEU A 105 -11.14 -8.95 -12.41
N ASN A 106 -12.32 -9.24 -13.00
CA ASN A 106 -13.38 -8.25 -13.16
C ASN A 106 -14.01 -7.84 -11.82
N GLU A 107 -14.14 -8.77 -10.87
CA GLU A 107 -14.69 -8.49 -9.53
C GLU A 107 -13.75 -7.55 -8.74
N ILE A 108 -12.45 -7.72 -8.87
CA ILE A 108 -11.45 -6.85 -8.22
C ILE A 108 -11.45 -5.46 -8.86
N ASP A 109 -11.50 -5.37 -10.20
CA ASP A 109 -11.59 -4.09 -10.88
C ASP A 109 -12.85 -3.31 -10.45
N GLU A 110 -13.99 -4.01 -10.40
CA GLU A 110 -15.26 -3.42 -9.97
C GLU A 110 -15.22 -2.97 -8.51
N ALA A 111 -14.60 -3.77 -7.63
CA ALA A 111 -14.40 -3.41 -6.23
C ALA A 111 -13.49 -2.17 -6.05
N CYS A 112 -12.45 -2.01 -6.88
CA CYS A 112 -11.62 -0.80 -6.89
C CYS A 112 -12.42 0.45 -7.31
N ILE A 113 -13.29 0.31 -8.33
CA ILE A 113 -14.17 1.40 -8.78
C ILE A 113 -15.15 1.75 -7.66
N GLN A 114 -15.83 0.77 -7.07
CA GLN A 114 -16.77 0.96 -5.96
C GLN A 114 -16.11 1.65 -4.76
N ALA A 115 -14.87 1.28 -4.41
CA ALA A 115 -14.14 1.92 -3.33
C ALA A 115 -13.86 3.41 -3.62
N CYS A 116 -13.58 3.77 -4.88
CA CYS A 116 -13.41 5.16 -5.30
C CYS A 116 -14.72 5.94 -5.24
N GLU A 117 -15.80 5.38 -5.78
CA GLU A 117 -17.13 6.01 -5.82
C GLU A 117 -17.66 6.25 -4.41
N ALA A 118 -17.59 5.23 -3.54
CA ALA A 118 -18.07 5.31 -2.16
C ALA A 118 -17.34 6.36 -1.30
N ASN A 119 -16.12 6.74 -1.67
CA ASN A 119 -15.31 7.75 -1.00
C ASN A 119 -15.14 9.04 -1.83
N GLU A 120 -15.88 9.19 -2.93
CA GLU A 120 -15.90 10.38 -3.81
C GLU A 120 -14.49 10.77 -4.31
N ILE A 121 -13.66 9.77 -4.67
CA ILE A 121 -12.26 9.99 -5.06
C ILE A 121 -12.18 10.47 -6.51
N ILE A 122 -11.79 11.72 -6.71
CA ILE A 122 -11.51 12.31 -8.03
C ILE A 122 -10.01 12.25 -8.34
N ASP A 123 -9.17 12.68 -7.40
CA ASP A 123 -7.71 12.57 -7.48
C ASP A 123 -7.21 11.91 -6.19
N GLY A 124 -6.62 10.73 -6.33
CA GLY A 124 -6.34 9.94 -5.16
C GLY A 124 -5.48 8.71 -5.40
N TYR A 125 -5.62 7.78 -4.49
CA TYR A 125 -4.87 6.54 -4.45
C TYR A 125 -5.77 5.38 -4.05
N VAL A 126 -5.60 4.25 -4.72
CA VAL A 126 -6.27 2.98 -4.40
C VAL A 126 -5.23 1.97 -3.94
N ARG A 127 -5.56 1.25 -2.88
CA ARG A 127 -4.70 0.25 -2.25
C ARG A 127 -5.44 -1.08 -2.11
N PRO A 128 -5.41 -1.93 -3.14
CA PRO A 128 -5.76 -3.35 -2.98
C PRO A 128 -4.68 -4.05 -2.16
N VAL A 129 -5.11 -4.90 -1.22
CA VAL A 129 -4.23 -5.73 -0.40
C VAL A 129 -4.88 -7.09 -0.17
N ALA A 130 -4.15 -8.17 -0.45
CA ALA A 130 -4.60 -9.54 -0.21
C ALA A 130 -3.63 -10.27 0.70
N TRP A 131 -4.16 -11.01 1.69
CA TRP A 131 -3.32 -11.63 2.73
C TRP A 131 -3.91 -12.94 3.26
N ARG A 132 -3.05 -13.76 3.88
CA ARG A 132 -3.45 -14.93 4.64
C ARG A 132 -3.91 -14.53 6.03
N GLY A 133 -5.10 -15.01 6.43
CA GLY A 133 -5.77 -14.71 7.69
C GLY A 133 -5.15 -15.35 8.94
N SER A 134 -5.96 -15.49 9.98
CA SER A 134 -5.55 -15.87 11.34
C SER A 134 -6.01 -17.28 11.75
N GLU A 135 -6.50 -18.09 10.80
CA GLU A 135 -7.04 -19.43 11.09
C GLU A 135 -5.95 -20.44 11.45
N MET A 136 -4.70 -20.19 11.02
CA MET A 136 -3.52 -21.00 11.35
C MET A 136 -2.30 -20.11 11.60
N MET A 137 -1.47 -20.49 12.56
CA MET A 137 -0.24 -19.79 12.95
C MET A 137 1.04 -20.60 12.72
N GLY A 138 1.00 -21.76 12.09
CA GLY A 138 2.19 -22.51 11.72
C GLY A 138 2.85 -21.99 10.46
N VAL A 139 4.07 -22.47 10.18
CA VAL A 139 4.77 -22.17 8.90
C VAL A 139 3.94 -22.67 7.71
N SER A 140 3.22 -23.79 7.87
CA SER A 140 2.22 -24.25 6.90
C SER A 140 1.01 -23.31 6.93
N ALA A 141 0.70 -22.74 5.76
CA ALA A 141 -0.34 -21.72 5.63
C ALA A 141 -1.58 -22.20 4.84
N GLN A 142 -1.66 -23.49 4.53
CA GLN A 142 -2.68 -24.02 3.60
C GLN A 142 -4.11 -23.93 4.15
N GLY A 143 -4.29 -23.97 5.47
CA GLY A 143 -5.60 -23.83 6.12
C GLY A 143 -6.02 -22.39 6.41
N THR A 144 -5.24 -21.39 5.97
CA THR A 144 -5.62 -19.98 6.15
C THR A 144 -6.62 -19.54 5.09
N ARG A 145 -7.59 -18.74 5.50
CA ARG A 145 -8.46 -17.99 4.59
C ARG A 145 -7.65 -16.89 3.91
N ILE A 146 -7.96 -16.62 2.66
CA ILE A 146 -7.41 -15.48 1.94
C ILE A 146 -8.41 -14.34 1.99
N HIS A 147 -7.94 -13.19 2.45
CA HIS A 147 -8.70 -11.95 2.54
C HIS A 147 -8.27 -10.97 1.46
N LEU A 148 -9.18 -10.10 1.06
CA LEU A 148 -8.92 -8.97 0.17
C LEU A 148 -9.59 -7.72 0.74
N ALA A 149 -8.83 -6.64 0.86
CA ALA A 149 -9.35 -5.32 1.16
C ALA A 149 -8.89 -4.30 0.13
N ILE A 150 -9.74 -3.32 -0.16
CA ILE A 150 -9.45 -2.24 -1.09
C ILE A 150 -9.83 -0.92 -0.43
N ALA A 151 -8.84 -0.10 -0.12
CA ALA A 151 -9.02 1.23 0.42
C ALA A 151 -8.74 2.29 -0.65
N ALA A 152 -9.54 3.35 -0.69
CA ALA A 152 -9.33 4.49 -1.57
C ALA A 152 -9.41 5.79 -0.79
N TRP A 153 -8.47 6.72 -1.04
CA TRP A 153 -8.43 8.00 -0.33
C TRP A 153 -7.84 9.10 -1.19
N PRO A 154 -8.20 10.38 -0.93
CA PRO A 154 -7.56 11.52 -1.57
C PRO A 154 -6.05 11.51 -1.30
N TRP A 155 -5.24 11.66 -2.34
CA TRP A 155 -3.78 11.70 -2.20
C TRP A 155 -3.20 12.82 -3.05
N PRO A 156 -2.83 13.93 -2.44
CA PRO A 156 -2.21 15.03 -3.16
C PRO A 156 -0.82 14.63 -3.71
N SER A 157 -0.25 15.47 -4.51
CA SER A 157 1.14 15.30 -4.96
C SER A 157 2.09 15.30 -3.75
N TYR A 158 3.08 14.40 -3.73
CA TYR A 158 4.12 14.35 -2.71
C TYR A 158 4.97 15.63 -2.62
N PHE A 159 4.99 16.42 -3.69
CA PHE A 159 5.85 17.58 -3.81
C PHE A 159 5.05 18.79 -4.27
N SER A 160 5.36 19.96 -3.70
CA SER A 160 4.85 21.23 -4.21
C SER A 160 5.29 21.46 -5.66
N PRO A 161 4.61 22.28 -6.46
CA PRO A 161 5.03 22.60 -7.81
C PRO A 161 6.49 23.06 -7.88
N GLU A 162 6.95 23.87 -6.92
CA GLU A 162 8.32 24.39 -6.84
C GLU A 162 9.33 23.27 -6.53
N ALA A 163 9.00 22.35 -5.63
CA ALA A 163 9.84 21.20 -5.32
C ALA A 163 9.95 20.24 -6.51
N ARG A 164 8.89 20.10 -7.30
CA ARG A 164 8.90 19.30 -8.55
C ARG A 164 9.87 19.88 -9.59
N LEU A 165 9.94 21.22 -9.70
CA LEU A 165 10.87 21.89 -10.61
C LEU A 165 12.34 21.77 -10.16
N LYS A 166 12.58 21.83 -8.84
CA LYS A 166 13.93 21.70 -8.25
C LYS A 166 14.45 20.25 -8.25
N GLY A 167 13.55 19.27 -8.35
CA GLY A 167 13.89 17.86 -8.20
C GLY A 167 14.09 17.46 -6.73
N ILE A 168 14.53 16.21 -6.52
CA ILE A 168 14.72 15.61 -5.19
C ILE A 168 16.15 15.13 -5.00
N ARG A 169 16.58 15.08 -3.75
CA ARG A 169 17.87 14.48 -3.40
C ARG A 169 17.73 12.96 -3.27
N LEU A 170 18.61 12.21 -3.92
CA LEU A 170 18.66 10.77 -3.84
C LEU A 170 19.96 10.33 -3.18
N LYS A 171 19.88 9.26 -2.39
CA LYS A 171 21.04 8.60 -1.78
C LYS A 171 20.97 7.09 -2.08
N THR A 172 22.08 6.52 -2.48
CA THR A 172 22.17 5.06 -2.67
C THR A 172 22.20 4.37 -1.32
N SER A 173 21.26 3.44 -1.09
CA SER A 173 21.22 2.62 0.12
C SER A 173 22.38 1.63 0.15
N LYS A 174 22.87 1.31 1.36
CA LYS A 174 23.79 0.18 1.59
C LYS A 174 23.08 -1.18 1.48
N TRP A 175 21.77 -1.21 1.80
CA TRP A 175 20.96 -2.40 1.69
C TRP A 175 20.65 -2.70 0.22
N ARG A 176 20.64 -3.96 -0.12
CA ARG A 176 20.29 -4.46 -1.46
C ARG A 176 19.02 -5.28 -1.35
N ARG A 177 18.20 -5.19 -2.36
CA ARG A 177 17.05 -6.12 -2.49
C ARG A 177 17.58 -7.55 -2.67
N PRO A 178 16.88 -8.55 -2.10
CA PRO A 178 17.24 -9.95 -2.33
C PRO A 178 17.31 -10.27 -3.83
N PRO A 179 18.25 -11.09 -4.27
CA PRO A 179 18.27 -11.60 -5.63
C PRO A 179 17.14 -12.62 -5.85
N PRO A 180 16.76 -12.91 -7.12
CA PRO A 180 15.65 -13.83 -7.44
C PRO A 180 15.79 -15.23 -6.85
N GLU A 181 17.01 -15.67 -6.59
CA GLU A 181 17.34 -16.98 -6.01
C GLU A 181 17.01 -17.07 -4.51
N SER A 182 16.87 -15.93 -3.83
CA SER A 182 16.66 -15.87 -2.37
C SER A 182 15.28 -15.40 -1.95
N ALA A 183 14.52 -14.78 -2.85
CA ALA A 183 13.18 -14.25 -2.55
C ALA A 183 12.34 -14.11 -3.82
N PRO A 184 10.99 -14.14 -3.72
CA PRO A 184 10.09 -14.02 -4.86
C PRO A 184 9.97 -12.56 -5.35
N VAL A 185 11.08 -11.99 -5.84
CA VAL A 185 11.22 -10.56 -6.18
C VAL A 185 10.31 -10.07 -7.30
N HIS A 186 9.69 -10.97 -8.06
CA HIS A 186 8.71 -10.63 -9.09
C HIS A 186 7.30 -10.43 -8.52
N ALA A 187 7.05 -10.83 -7.26
CA ALA A 187 5.81 -10.52 -6.57
C ALA A 187 5.88 -9.14 -5.91
N LYS A 188 4.77 -8.40 -5.93
CA LYS A 188 4.62 -7.19 -5.12
C LYS A 188 4.18 -7.59 -3.71
N ALA A 189 5.09 -8.25 -3.00
CA ALA A 189 4.88 -8.81 -1.66
C ALA A 189 5.32 -7.83 -0.57
N SER A 190 4.54 -7.75 0.53
CA SER A 190 4.80 -6.82 1.64
C SER A 190 6.17 -7.02 2.30
N GLY A 191 6.65 -8.25 2.40
CA GLY A 191 7.96 -8.58 2.98
C GLY A 191 9.19 -8.17 2.13
N LEU A 192 8.97 -7.59 0.95
CA LEU A 192 10.04 -7.13 0.05
C LEU A 192 10.22 -5.61 0.02
N TYR A 193 9.48 -4.86 0.87
CA TYR A 193 9.50 -3.40 0.92
C TYR A 193 9.98 -2.87 2.25
#